data_38528dbbf671f6764d72975e5fb890fd
#
_entry.id   38528dbbf671f6764d72975e5fb890fd
#
_cell.length_a   1.000
_cell.length_b   1.000
_cell.length_c   1.000
_cell.angle_alpha   90.00
_cell.angle_beta   90.00
_cell.angle_gamma   90.00
#
_symmetry.space_group_name_H-M   'P 1'
#
loop_
_entity.id
_entity.type
_entity.pdbx_description
1 polymer ?
#
loop_
_entity_poly.entity_id
_entity_poly.type
_entity_poly.pdbx_seq_one_letter_code
_entity_poly.pdbx_strand_id
1 'polypeptide(L)'
;MDKQEIFPDGTVIDKWFYDINIPELSDLGKQYVLTDNNVLDDGKIHTKEIQNLIDRAYENGGGVIVVPKGTYLTGALFFKQGVNLYIEDGGVLKGSDDIYDYPIMQTRMEGETCPYFAALINADNVEGFKMCGKGTIDGNGLKSWRAFWLRREWNPNCTNKDEQRPRLVYISNSSNVTIADLHLQNSHYWTTHIYKCHHVKYINCNIFSPAKPIKAPSTDAVDIDVCTDVLVKNCYLEVNDDSVVLKGGKGPWADKLSENGSNERILIEDCTYGFCHGCLTCGSESVHNKNIILRRINIKEGKNLLWLKMRPDTPQKYEYILVEDITGNVQNCLNIAPWTQFYDLKDRKDTPLSYSNNITMRNIDIDCNVFFNVKKSDQYKLSDFCFENLTVRAKKGKVDQSIIDSFVMNNVKINQ
;
A
#
# COMPACT_ATOMS: atom_id res chain seq x y z
N MET A 1 -32.20 3.92 -16.10
CA MET A 1 -31.67 4.02 -14.69
C MET A 1 -30.32 3.39 -14.71
N ASP A 2 -29.29 4.15 -14.50
CA ASP A 2 -27.95 3.60 -14.40
C ASP A 2 -27.92 2.64 -13.23
N LYS A 3 -27.41 1.43 -13.48
CA LYS A 3 -27.35 0.38 -12.46
C LYS A 3 -26.37 0.85 -11.39
N GLN A 4 -26.85 1.12 -10.20
CA GLN A 4 -26.02 1.54 -9.07
C GLN A 4 -24.97 0.46 -8.79
N GLU A 5 -23.69 0.83 -8.80
CA GLU A 5 -22.59 -0.10 -8.50
C GLU A 5 -22.57 -0.46 -7.00
N ILE A 6 -22.21 -1.70 -6.70
CA ILE A 6 -22.20 -2.25 -5.35
C ILE A 6 -20.87 -2.95 -5.04
N PHE A 7 -20.47 -2.92 -3.79
CA PHE A 7 -19.43 -3.79 -3.26
C PHE A 7 -19.91 -5.25 -3.24
N PRO A 8 -19.00 -6.22 -3.11
CA PRO A 8 -19.35 -7.65 -3.17
C PRO A 8 -20.38 -8.12 -2.15
N ASP A 9 -20.55 -7.45 -1.01
CA ASP A 9 -21.58 -7.79 -0.01
C ASP A 9 -22.95 -7.15 -0.29
N GLY A 10 -23.08 -6.39 -1.39
CA GLY A 10 -24.31 -5.67 -1.77
C GLY A 10 -24.37 -4.22 -1.28
N THR A 11 -23.39 -3.76 -0.50
CA THR A 11 -23.31 -2.34 -0.09
C THR A 11 -23.09 -1.45 -1.31
N VAL A 12 -23.86 -0.36 -1.41
CA VAL A 12 -23.72 0.60 -2.50
C VAL A 12 -22.36 1.29 -2.44
N ILE A 13 -21.71 1.42 -3.61
CA ILE A 13 -20.50 2.24 -3.75
C ILE A 13 -20.92 3.72 -3.68
N ASP A 14 -20.41 4.42 -2.65
CA ASP A 14 -20.75 5.82 -2.43
C ASP A 14 -20.25 6.70 -3.59
N LYS A 15 -20.99 7.77 -3.89
CA LYS A 15 -20.62 8.75 -4.92
C LYS A 15 -19.25 9.38 -4.70
N TRP A 16 -18.75 9.40 -3.47
CA TRP A 16 -17.41 9.87 -3.13
C TRP A 16 -16.31 9.15 -3.93
N PHE A 17 -16.47 7.86 -4.23
CA PHE A 17 -15.49 7.10 -5.02
C PHE A 17 -15.39 7.56 -6.47
N TYR A 18 -16.42 8.21 -6.99
CA TYR A 18 -16.46 8.71 -8.37
C TYR A 18 -16.05 10.18 -8.50
N ASP A 19 -15.96 10.90 -7.39
CA ASP A 19 -15.43 12.25 -7.36
C ASP A 19 -13.89 12.19 -7.39
N ILE A 20 -13.32 12.43 -8.57
CA ILE A 20 -11.88 12.39 -8.83
C ILE A 20 -11.29 13.79 -9.04
N ASN A 21 -11.92 14.83 -8.50
CA ASN A 21 -11.40 16.17 -8.58
C ASN A 21 -10.09 16.29 -7.81
N ILE A 22 -9.05 16.74 -8.51
CA ILE A 22 -7.74 17.04 -7.94
C ILE A 22 -7.67 18.56 -7.78
N PRO A 23 -7.38 19.07 -6.57
CA PRO A 23 -7.31 20.51 -6.35
C PRO A 23 -6.12 21.12 -7.11
N GLU A 24 -6.38 22.24 -7.75
CA GLU A 24 -5.32 23.08 -8.31
C GLU A 24 -4.56 23.83 -7.19
N LEU A 25 -3.35 24.31 -7.48
CA LEU A 25 -2.55 25.05 -6.51
C LEU A 25 -3.31 26.23 -5.89
N SER A 26 -4.11 26.93 -6.69
CA SER A 26 -4.97 28.06 -6.25
C SER A 26 -6.02 27.69 -5.21
N ASP A 27 -6.43 26.41 -5.16
CA ASP A 27 -7.48 25.93 -4.25
C ASP A 27 -6.93 25.57 -2.87
N LEU A 28 -5.60 25.48 -2.74
CA LEU A 28 -4.91 25.03 -1.52
C LEU A 28 -4.58 26.15 -0.52
N GLY A 29 -5.06 27.36 -0.80
CA GLY A 29 -4.91 28.50 0.10
C GLY A 29 -3.59 29.27 -0.06
N LYS A 30 -3.12 29.88 1.03
CA LYS A 30 -1.91 30.68 1.00
C LYS A 30 -0.68 29.85 0.68
N GLN A 31 0.09 30.30 -0.30
CA GLN A 31 1.30 29.62 -0.75
C GLN A 31 2.54 30.03 0.07
N TYR A 32 3.33 29.03 0.44
CA TYR A 32 4.62 29.16 1.09
C TYR A 32 5.66 28.47 0.20
N VAL A 33 6.18 29.25 -0.77
CA VAL A 33 7.14 28.74 -1.76
C VAL A 33 8.51 28.60 -1.12
N LEU A 34 9.18 27.45 -1.31
CA LEU A 34 10.47 27.15 -0.68
C LEU A 34 11.52 28.24 -0.98
N THR A 35 11.69 28.61 -2.25
CA THR A 35 12.68 29.61 -2.68
C THR A 35 12.45 31.00 -2.11
N ASP A 36 11.19 31.40 -1.96
CA ASP A 36 10.82 32.70 -1.35
C ASP A 36 11.14 32.74 0.15
N ASN A 37 11.45 31.60 0.73
CA ASN A 37 11.75 31.43 2.15
C ASN A 37 13.18 30.91 2.39
N ASN A 38 14.08 31.16 1.44
CA ASN A 38 15.51 30.83 1.51
C ASN A 38 15.82 29.33 1.62
N VAL A 39 14.89 28.47 1.22
CA VAL A 39 15.17 27.03 0.99
C VAL A 39 15.62 26.89 -0.46
N LEU A 40 16.89 26.59 -0.66
CA LEU A 40 17.53 26.62 -1.98
C LEU A 40 17.85 25.21 -2.49
N ASP A 41 17.93 25.10 -3.82
CA ASP A 41 18.49 23.91 -4.50
C ASP A 41 20.04 24.01 -4.48
N ASP A 42 20.62 23.82 -3.30
CA ASP A 42 22.06 23.97 -3.04
C ASP A 42 22.74 22.67 -2.56
N GLY A 43 21.99 21.57 -2.58
CA GLY A 43 22.46 20.25 -2.14
C GLY A 43 22.60 20.08 -0.63
N LYS A 44 22.21 21.07 0.17
CA LYS A 44 22.19 20.97 1.63
C LYS A 44 20.85 20.48 2.15
N ILE A 45 20.87 19.92 3.35
CA ILE A 45 19.66 19.46 4.04
C ILE A 45 18.96 20.67 4.67
N HIS A 46 17.72 20.91 4.28
CA HIS A 46 16.86 22.01 4.73
C HIS A 46 15.68 21.57 5.60
N THR A 47 15.81 20.47 6.33
CA THR A 47 14.71 19.91 7.15
C THR A 47 14.11 20.93 8.10
N LYS A 48 14.97 21.66 8.82
CA LYS A 48 14.52 22.64 9.81
C LYS A 48 13.82 23.84 9.16
N GLU A 49 14.34 24.31 8.06
CA GLU A 49 13.78 25.44 7.31
C GLU A 49 12.40 25.08 6.74
N ILE A 50 12.27 23.90 6.13
CA ILE A 50 11.00 23.43 5.59
C ILE A 50 10.00 23.16 6.72
N GLN A 51 10.43 22.52 7.83
CA GLN A 51 9.55 22.31 8.98
C GLN A 51 9.06 23.64 9.58
N ASN A 52 9.92 24.64 9.69
CA ASN A 52 9.53 25.99 10.15
C ASN A 52 8.48 26.63 9.21
N LEU A 53 8.54 26.36 7.90
CA LEU A 53 7.51 26.82 6.96
C LEU A 53 6.17 26.14 7.21
N ILE A 54 6.18 24.82 7.42
CA ILE A 54 4.99 24.06 7.77
C ILE A 54 4.38 24.60 9.08
N ASP A 55 5.20 24.81 10.09
CA ASP A 55 4.76 25.33 11.39
C ASP A 55 4.16 26.74 11.28
N ARG A 56 4.82 27.63 10.54
CA ARG A 56 4.33 28.97 10.25
C ARG A 56 3.03 28.97 9.44
N ALA A 57 2.91 28.07 8.46
CA ALA A 57 1.67 27.94 7.70
C ALA A 57 0.51 27.52 8.61
N TYR A 58 0.75 26.56 9.49
CA TYR A 58 -0.23 26.11 10.49
C TYR A 58 -0.64 27.25 11.43
N GLU A 59 0.31 27.98 12.00
CA GLU A 59 0.08 29.13 12.91
C GLU A 59 -0.71 30.26 12.24
N ASN A 60 -0.57 30.41 10.92
CA ASN A 60 -1.29 31.40 10.12
C ASN A 60 -2.64 30.89 9.57
N GLY A 61 -3.16 29.77 10.07
CA GLY A 61 -4.48 29.24 9.69
C GLY A 61 -4.47 28.31 8.49
N GLY A 62 -3.30 27.80 8.09
CA GLY A 62 -3.15 26.82 7.00
C GLY A 62 -2.56 27.40 5.73
N GLY A 63 -2.58 26.57 4.67
CA GLY A 63 -2.08 26.92 3.35
C GLY A 63 -1.36 25.74 2.68
N VAL A 64 -0.44 26.05 1.78
CA VAL A 64 0.27 25.02 1.01
C VAL A 64 1.76 25.32 0.95
N ILE A 65 2.56 24.31 1.26
CA ILE A 65 4.01 24.33 1.02
C ILE A 65 4.23 24.00 -0.45
N VAL A 66 4.85 24.89 -1.18
CA VAL A 66 5.13 24.74 -2.61
C VAL A 66 6.59 24.41 -2.82
N VAL A 67 6.85 23.27 -3.41
CA VAL A 67 8.18 22.85 -3.87
C VAL A 67 8.30 23.21 -5.35
N PRO A 68 9.00 24.31 -5.69
CA PRO A 68 9.15 24.71 -7.08
C PRO A 68 10.15 23.83 -7.82
N LYS A 69 10.33 24.06 -9.11
CA LYS A 69 11.33 23.37 -9.91
C LYS A 69 12.71 23.44 -9.25
N GLY A 70 13.38 22.28 -9.12
CA GLY A 70 14.67 22.10 -8.45
C GLY A 70 14.65 20.90 -7.51
N THR A 71 15.76 20.64 -6.81
CA THR A 71 15.90 19.50 -5.89
C THR A 71 16.18 19.99 -4.49
N TYR A 72 15.25 19.74 -3.58
CA TYR A 72 15.30 20.20 -2.18
C TYR A 72 15.48 19.01 -1.25
N LEU A 73 16.65 18.96 -0.61
CA LEU A 73 17.02 17.84 0.25
C LEU A 73 16.52 18.05 1.68
N THR A 74 15.89 17.03 2.26
CA THR A 74 15.31 17.09 3.60
C THR A 74 15.35 15.74 4.31
N GLY A 75 15.33 15.76 5.66
CA GLY A 75 14.93 14.63 6.48
C GLY A 75 13.41 14.59 6.70
N ALA A 76 12.97 13.99 7.80
CA ALA A 76 11.54 13.84 8.11
C ALA A 76 10.83 15.19 8.29
N LEU A 77 9.66 15.30 7.63
CA LEU A 77 8.76 16.46 7.73
C LEU A 77 7.41 16.02 8.35
N PHE A 78 6.83 16.88 9.19
CA PHE A 78 5.59 16.64 9.90
C PHE A 78 4.56 17.69 9.52
N PHE A 79 3.60 17.30 8.69
CA PHE A 79 2.50 18.16 8.26
C PHE A 79 1.43 18.26 9.34
N LYS A 80 0.79 19.42 9.43
CA LYS A 80 -0.20 19.77 10.43
C LYS A 80 -1.55 20.07 9.79
N GLN A 81 -2.60 20.11 10.60
CA GLN A 81 -3.95 20.40 10.15
C GLN A 81 -4.01 21.67 9.29
N GLY A 82 -4.63 21.55 8.10
CA GLY A 82 -4.81 22.66 7.17
C GLY A 82 -3.57 23.05 6.35
N VAL A 83 -2.44 22.35 6.50
CA VAL A 83 -1.22 22.59 5.71
C VAL A 83 -1.06 21.48 4.68
N ASN A 84 -1.07 21.85 3.40
CA ASN A 84 -0.97 20.98 2.26
C ASN A 84 0.44 20.99 1.65
N LEU A 85 0.71 20.02 0.76
CA LEU A 85 1.96 19.95 -0.01
C LEU A 85 1.64 19.97 -1.51
N TYR A 86 2.29 20.86 -2.24
CA TYR A 86 2.23 20.90 -3.70
C TYR A 86 3.64 20.89 -4.30
N ILE A 87 3.91 19.97 -5.22
CA ILE A 87 5.21 19.87 -5.89
C ILE A 87 5.02 20.18 -7.36
N GLU A 88 5.63 21.27 -7.82
CA GLU A 88 5.54 21.71 -9.21
C GLU A 88 6.21 20.70 -10.16
N ASP A 89 5.88 20.78 -11.43
CA ASP A 89 6.54 20.01 -12.47
C ASP A 89 8.05 20.34 -12.49
N GLY A 90 8.89 19.28 -12.42
CA GLY A 90 10.33 19.39 -12.25
C GLY A 90 10.80 19.75 -10.84
N GLY A 91 9.89 19.91 -9.87
CA GLY A 91 10.21 19.98 -8.45
C GLY A 91 10.48 18.59 -7.87
N VAL A 92 11.50 18.47 -7.03
CA VAL A 92 11.87 17.25 -6.34
C VAL A 92 12.07 17.51 -4.85
N LEU A 93 11.22 16.90 -4.03
CA LEU A 93 11.47 16.81 -2.59
C LEU A 93 12.24 15.53 -2.32
N LYS A 94 13.53 15.66 -2.03
CA LYS A 94 14.44 14.51 -1.91
C LYS A 94 14.77 14.23 -0.44
N GLY A 95 14.58 12.96 -0.05
CA GLY A 95 14.97 12.49 1.27
C GLY A 95 16.48 12.42 1.48
N SER A 96 16.92 12.62 2.71
CA SER A 96 18.28 12.30 3.12
C SER A 96 18.56 10.80 2.97
N ASP A 97 19.75 10.44 2.55
CA ASP A 97 20.23 9.06 2.57
C ASP A 97 20.82 8.64 3.93
N ASP A 98 20.89 9.58 4.87
CA ASP A 98 21.27 9.29 6.25
C ASP A 98 20.02 9.04 7.11
N ILE A 99 19.88 7.82 7.62
CA ILE A 99 18.74 7.45 8.45
C ILE A 99 18.67 8.23 9.76
N TYR A 100 19.74 8.86 10.22
CA TYR A 100 19.76 9.71 11.42
C TYR A 100 19.07 11.07 11.23
N ASP A 101 18.73 11.44 9.99
CA ASP A 101 17.88 12.60 9.69
C ASP A 101 16.37 12.31 9.86
N TYR A 102 16.06 11.09 10.30
CA TYR A 102 14.69 10.63 10.58
C TYR A 102 14.58 10.22 12.06
N PRO A 103 13.83 10.96 12.88
CA PRO A 103 13.72 10.65 14.30
C PRO A 103 13.00 9.30 14.53
N ILE A 104 13.40 8.60 15.58
CA ILE A 104 12.66 7.45 16.09
C ILE A 104 11.45 7.95 16.87
N MET A 105 10.29 7.40 16.55
CA MET A 105 9.03 7.72 17.20
C MET A 105 8.17 6.47 17.39
N GLN A 106 7.17 6.53 18.27
CA GLN A 106 6.15 5.49 18.33
C GLN A 106 5.30 5.56 17.05
N THR A 107 5.29 4.50 16.29
CA THR A 107 4.59 4.44 15.00
C THR A 107 4.10 3.03 14.70
N ARG A 108 3.21 2.92 13.75
CA ARG A 108 2.70 1.64 13.27
C ARG A 108 3.68 0.99 12.32
N MET A 109 4.06 -0.27 12.58
CA MET A 109 4.96 -1.04 11.73
C MET A 109 4.66 -2.54 11.81
N GLU A 110 4.47 -3.19 10.65
CA GLU A 110 4.21 -4.64 10.55
C GLU A 110 3.14 -5.14 11.53
N GLY A 111 2.01 -4.42 11.60
CA GLY A 111 0.85 -4.80 12.42
C GLY A 111 0.99 -4.55 13.92
N GLU A 112 2.01 -3.84 14.35
CA GLU A 112 2.27 -3.51 15.76
C GLU A 112 2.66 -2.03 15.91
N THR A 113 2.39 -1.44 17.07
CA THR A 113 2.90 -0.11 17.44
C THR A 113 4.24 -0.27 18.14
N CYS A 114 5.29 0.32 17.58
CA CYS A 114 6.65 0.18 18.12
C CYS A 114 7.51 1.42 17.82
N PRO A 115 8.67 1.58 18.52
CA PRO A 115 9.66 2.57 18.13
C PRO A 115 10.23 2.24 16.75
N TYR A 116 10.09 3.20 15.82
CA TYR A 116 10.60 3.07 14.45
C TYR A 116 10.86 4.44 13.84
N PHE A 117 11.59 4.51 12.73
CA PHE A 117 11.85 5.77 12.04
C PHE A 117 10.56 6.43 11.57
N ALA A 118 10.48 7.75 11.71
CA ALA A 118 9.53 8.57 11.02
C ALA A 118 9.67 8.38 9.49
N ALA A 119 8.61 8.62 8.74
CA ALA A 119 8.67 8.70 7.29
C ALA A 119 9.30 10.03 6.83
N LEU A 120 9.61 10.15 5.54
CA LEU A 120 9.99 11.43 4.96
C LEU A 120 8.85 12.45 5.10
N ILE A 121 7.63 12.05 4.74
CA ILE A 121 6.41 12.84 4.94
C ILE A 121 5.54 12.15 5.98
N ASN A 122 5.20 12.89 7.03
CA ASN A 122 4.32 12.42 8.11
C ASN A 122 3.14 13.37 8.26
N ALA A 123 1.94 12.81 8.45
CA ALA A 123 0.75 13.55 8.86
C ALA A 123 -0.06 12.68 9.84
N ASP A 124 -0.42 13.23 10.97
CA ASP A 124 -1.20 12.53 11.98
C ASP A 124 -2.36 13.39 12.47
N ASN A 125 -3.53 12.80 12.60
CA ASN A 125 -4.74 13.46 13.08
C ASN A 125 -5.08 14.73 12.28
N VAL A 126 -5.08 14.61 10.95
CA VAL A 126 -5.42 15.71 10.03
C VAL A 126 -6.65 15.37 9.20
N GLU A 127 -7.43 16.39 8.89
CA GLU A 127 -8.55 16.30 7.97
C GLU A 127 -8.30 17.16 6.74
N GLY A 128 -8.56 16.59 5.56
CA GLY A 128 -8.47 17.33 4.31
C GLY A 128 -7.07 17.52 3.77
N PHE A 129 -6.08 16.78 4.23
CA PHE A 129 -4.69 16.88 3.75
C PHE A 129 -4.58 16.56 2.27
N LYS A 130 -3.97 17.46 1.52
CA LYS A 130 -3.70 17.32 0.08
C LYS A 130 -2.19 17.28 -0.17
N MET A 131 -1.78 16.26 -0.91
CA MET A 131 -0.40 16.11 -1.40
C MET A 131 -0.49 15.89 -2.91
N CYS A 132 -0.22 16.93 -3.69
CA CYS A 132 -0.47 16.94 -5.13
C CYS A 132 0.58 17.72 -5.92
N GLY A 133 0.36 17.80 -7.24
CA GLY A 133 1.27 18.44 -8.19
C GLY A 133 1.93 17.40 -9.09
N LYS A 134 2.73 17.85 -10.06
CA LYS A 134 3.36 16.99 -11.07
C LYS A 134 4.83 16.67 -10.78
N GLY A 135 5.28 16.97 -9.58
CA GLY A 135 6.66 16.76 -9.16
C GLY A 135 6.90 15.41 -8.51
N THR A 136 8.05 15.29 -7.87
CA THR A 136 8.58 14.03 -7.35
C THR A 136 8.87 14.11 -5.86
N ILE A 137 8.50 13.05 -5.13
CA ILE A 137 9.04 12.75 -3.80
C ILE A 137 9.99 11.56 -3.96
N ASP A 138 11.27 11.79 -3.71
CA ASP A 138 12.33 10.79 -3.87
C ASP A 138 12.91 10.43 -2.49
N GLY A 139 12.76 9.18 -2.10
CA GLY A 139 13.26 8.70 -0.82
C GLY A 139 14.78 8.60 -0.73
N ASN A 140 15.48 8.54 -1.88
CA ASN A 140 16.94 8.41 -1.92
C ASN A 140 17.49 7.14 -1.20
N GLY A 141 16.75 6.02 -1.29
CA GLY A 141 16.94 4.83 -0.47
C GLY A 141 18.18 3.95 -0.74
N LEU A 142 18.97 4.25 -1.77
CA LEU A 142 20.04 3.35 -2.24
C LEU A 142 21.03 2.92 -1.13
N LYS A 143 21.41 3.81 -0.25
CA LYS A 143 22.34 3.53 0.87
C LYS A 143 21.73 2.52 1.86
N SER A 144 20.46 2.70 2.19
CA SER A 144 19.72 1.77 3.06
C SER A 144 19.51 0.40 2.40
N TRP A 145 19.28 0.35 1.09
CA TRP A 145 19.14 -0.94 0.38
C TRP A 145 20.45 -1.75 0.39
N ARG A 146 21.58 -1.07 0.22
CA ARG A 146 22.92 -1.70 0.35
C ARG A 146 23.12 -2.25 1.76
N ALA A 147 22.84 -1.45 2.78
CA ALA A 147 22.96 -1.87 4.18
C ALA A 147 22.07 -3.08 4.50
N PHE A 148 20.82 -3.06 4.02
CA PHE A 148 19.88 -4.17 4.18
C PHE A 148 20.42 -5.49 3.60
N TRP A 149 20.89 -5.50 2.36
CA TRP A 149 21.38 -6.71 1.72
C TRP A 149 22.67 -7.21 2.36
N LEU A 150 23.61 -6.32 2.71
CA LEU A 150 24.82 -6.68 3.43
C LEU A 150 24.53 -7.33 4.78
N ARG A 151 23.58 -6.78 5.55
CA ARG A 151 23.18 -7.38 6.83
C ARG A 151 22.57 -8.76 6.63
N ARG A 152 21.77 -8.97 5.58
CA ARG A 152 21.16 -10.26 5.25
C ARG A 152 22.19 -11.31 4.84
N GLU A 153 23.31 -10.92 4.24
CA GLU A 153 24.44 -11.83 3.98
C GLU A 153 25.08 -12.33 5.29
N TRP A 154 25.23 -11.47 6.28
CA TRP A 154 25.81 -11.84 7.58
C TRP A 154 24.82 -12.52 8.52
N ASN A 155 23.58 -12.12 8.51
CA ASN A 155 22.51 -12.66 9.34
C ASN A 155 21.25 -12.92 8.49
N PRO A 156 21.10 -14.12 7.91
CA PRO A 156 19.91 -14.47 7.11
C PRO A 156 18.58 -14.39 7.89
N ASN A 157 18.62 -14.44 9.21
CA ASN A 157 17.44 -14.34 10.09
C ASN A 157 17.10 -12.90 10.49
N CYS A 158 17.84 -11.92 10.02
CA CYS A 158 17.59 -10.50 10.26
C CYS A 158 16.18 -10.10 9.79
N THR A 159 15.44 -9.44 10.66
CA THR A 159 14.08 -8.92 10.37
C THR A 159 14.15 -7.49 9.85
N ASN A 160 13.02 -6.96 9.36
CA ASN A 160 12.92 -5.54 9.01
C ASN A 160 13.00 -4.62 10.24
N LYS A 161 12.75 -5.14 11.43
CA LYS A 161 12.92 -4.41 12.71
C LYS A 161 14.38 -4.35 13.17
N ASP A 162 15.22 -5.28 12.70
CA ASP A 162 16.68 -5.25 12.95
C ASP A 162 17.38 -4.30 11.97
N GLU A 163 16.90 -4.23 10.72
CA GLU A 163 17.40 -3.30 9.70
C GLU A 163 16.34 -2.24 9.41
N GLN A 164 16.17 -1.32 10.36
CA GLN A 164 15.16 -0.28 10.26
C GLN A 164 15.50 0.75 9.18
N ARG A 165 14.49 1.17 8.44
CA ARG A 165 14.59 2.11 7.33
C ARG A 165 13.33 3.00 7.29
N PRO A 166 13.42 4.31 6.99
CA PRO A 166 12.25 5.17 6.93
C PRO A 166 11.33 4.81 5.75
N ARG A 167 10.02 5.00 5.93
CA ARG A 167 9.03 5.00 4.85
C ARG A 167 9.09 6.32 4.08
N LEU A 168 8.50 6.37 2.89
CA LEU A 168 8.40 7.63 2.16
C LEU A 168 7.26 8.50 2.69
N VAL A 169 6.06 7.95 2.79
CA VAL A 169 4.87 8.66 3.29
C VAL A 169 4.19 7.84 4.38
N TYR A 170 3.88 8.47 5.51
CA TYR A 170 3.07 7.89 6.57
C TYR A 170 1.98 8.85 7.00
N ILE A 171 0.73 8.42 6.89
CA ILE A 171 -0.43 9.21 7.30
C ILE A 171 -1.26 8.36 8.25
N SER A 172 -1.58 8.92 9.44
CA SER A 172 -2.32 8.19 10.46
C SER A 172 -3.47 8.99 11.04
N ASN A 173 -4.50 8.29 11.56
CA ASN A 173 -5.65 8.87 12.25
C ASN A 173 -6.31 10.04 11.49
N SER A 174 -6.37 9.97 10.17
CA SER A 174 -6.67 11.09 9.30
C SER A 174 -7.82 10.81 8.33
N SER A 175 -8.44 11.86 7.82
CA SER A 175 -9.59 11.76 6.92
C SER A 175 -9.53 12.72 5.73
N ASN A 176 -10.27 12.37 4.66
CA ASN A 176 -10.37 13.20 3.46
C ASN A 176 -8.99 13.55 2.83
N VAL A 177 -8.10 12.56 2.80
CA VAL A 177 -6.75 12.70 2.26
C VAL A 177 -6.75 12.48 0.75
N THR A 178 -6.01 13.32 0.02
CA THR A 178 -5.78 13.14 -1.42
C THR A 178 -4.29 13.17 -1.73
N ILE A 179 -3.81 12.13 -2.40
CA ILE A 179 -2.46 12.02 -2.96
C ILE A 179 -2.63 11.90 -4.46
N ALA A 180 -2.18 12.91 -5.22
CA ALA A 180 -2.53 12.96 -6.64
C ALA A 180 -1.44 13.54 -7.54
N ASP A 181 -1.34 13.00 -8.76
CA ASP A 181 -0.46 13.42 -9.87
C ASP A 181 1.05 13.36 -9.55
N LEU A 182 1.45 12.77 -8.44
CA LEU A 182 2.83 12.74 -7.96
C LEU A 182 3.61 11.52 -8.44
N HIS A 183 4.92 11.71 -8.59
CA HIS A 183 5.90 10.63 -8.67
C HIS A 183 6.46 10.34 -7.28
N LEU A 184 6.22 9.13 -6.75
CA LEU A 184 6.70 8.67 -5.45
C LEU A 184 7.73 7.56 -5.70
N GLN A 185 9.00 7.80 -5.37
CA GLN A 185 10.05 6.86 -5.78
C GLN A 185 11.15 6.67 -4.76
N ASN A 186 11.91 5.60 -4.95
CA ASN A 186 13.14 5.30 -4.24
C ASN A 186 13.00 5.28 -2.72
N SER A 187 11.84 4.85 -2.18
CA SER A 187 11.65 4.73 -0.76
C SER A 187 12.71 3.80 -0.14
N HIS A 188 13.14 4.11 1.08
CA HIS A 188 14.01 3.20 1.83
C HIS A 188 13.31 1.90 2.22
N TYR A 189 12.00 1.99 2.51
CA TYR A 189 11.10 0.91 2.93
C TYR A 189 9.73 1.08 2.24
N TRP A 190 8.61 0.74 2.86
CA TRP A 190 7.25 0.94 2.32
C TRP A 190 7.09 2.35 1.75
N THR A 191 6.54 2.46 0.56
CA THR A 191 6.45 3.76 -0.11
C THR A 191 5.37 4.62 0.51
N THR A 192 4.13 4.14 0.56
CA THR A 192 3.06 4.87 1.26
C THR A 192 2.36 3.96 2.26
N HIS A 193 2.15 4.44 3.47
CA HIS A 193 1.45 3.72 4.52
C HIS A 193 0.40 4.62 5.16
N ILE A 194 -0.86 4.22 5.04
CA ILE A 194 -1.99 4.88 5.70
C ILE A 194 -2.51 3.99 6.83
N TYR A 195 -2.67 4.57 8.02
CA TYR A 195 -3.11 3.85 9.21
C TYR A 195 -4.26 4.55 9.92
N LYS A 196 -5.36 3.81 10.18
CA LYS A 196 -6.58 4.37 10.79
C LYS A 196 -7.09 5.61 10.07
N CYS A 197 -7.09 5.56 8.73
CA CYS A 197 -7.58 6.63 7.88
C CYS A 197 -8.91 6.26 7.23
N HIS A 198 -9.68 7.28 6.86
CA HIS A 198 -10.89 7.10 6.08
C HIS A 198 -11.03 8.18 5.01
N HIS A 199 -11.68 7.83 3.88
CA HIS A 199 -11.79 8.69 2.72
C HIS A 199 -10.40 9.12 2.18
N VAL A 200 -9.59 8.13 1.75
CA VAL A 200 -8.25 8.38 1.17
C VAL A 200 -8.26 8.09 -0.31
N LYS A 201 -7.73 9.01 -1.12
CA LYS A 201 -7.59 8.85 -2.57
C LYS A 201 -6.14 8.90 -3.02
N TYR A 202 -5.76 7.92 -3.82
CA TYR A 202 -4.57 7.92 -4.65
C TYR A 202 -5.02 8.04 -6.11
N ILE A 203 -4.70 9.15 -6.77
CA ILE A 203 -5.18 9.43 -8.14
C ILE A 203 -3.98 9.79 -9.03
N ASN A 204 -3.86 9.13 -10.18
CA ASN A 204 -2.82 9.39 -11.19
C ASN A 204 -1.38 9.32 -10.64
N CYS A 205 -1.13 8.62 -9.57
CA CYS A 205 0.22 8.53 -8.99
C CYS A 205 1.10 7.55 -9.78
N ASN A 206 2.38 7.88 -9.88
CA ASN A 206 3.41 6.96 -10.34
C ASN A 206 4.26 6.55 -9.14
N ILE A 207 4.16 5.27 -8.72
CA ILE A 207 4.89 4.75 -7.55
C ILE A 207 5.92 3.74 -8.05
N PHE A 208 7.20 4.03 -7.80
CA PHE A 208 8.30 3.28 -8.38
C PHE A 208 9.41 2.95 -7.39
N SER A 209 9.93 1.73 -7.49
CA SER A 209 11.20 1.35 -6.85
C SER A 209 12.07 0.48 -7.78
N PRO A 210 13.38 0.77 -7.91
CA PRO A 210 14.22 0.11 -8.87
C PRO A 210 14.64 -1.30 -8.45
N ALA A 211 14.78 -2.20 -9.44
CA ALA A 211 15.41 -3.50 -9.25
C ALA A 211 16.92 -3.49 -9.52
N LYS A 212 17.42 -2.46 -10.18
CA LYS A 212 18.84 -2.28 -10.53
C LYS A 212 19.31 -0.85 -10.24
N PRO A 213 20.59 -0.60 -9.92
CA PRO A 213 21.69 -1.56 -9.76
C PRO A 213 21.58 -2.43 -8.49
N ILE A 214 20.79 -2.00 -7.52
CA ILE A 214 20.49 -2.73 -6.28
C ILE A 214 18.98 -2.79 -6.13
N LYS A 215 18.44 -3.99 -5.91
CA LYS A 215 17.02 -4.17 -5.66
C LYS A 215 16.61 -3.47 -4.38
N ALA A 216 15.65 -2.54 -4.49
CA ALA A 216 15.04 -1.90 -3.33
C ALA A 216 14.19 -2.93 -2.55
N PRO A 217 14.50 -3.23 -1.30
CA PRO A 217 13.80 -4.27 -0.54
C PRO A 217 12.57 -3.73 0.17
N SER A 218 11.48 -4.51 0.21
CA SER A 218 10.26 -4.21 0.99
C SER A 218 9.69 -2.81 0.67
N THR A 219 9.60 -2.50 -0.62
CA THR A 219 9.11 -1.20 -1.09
C THR A 219 7.68 -1.31 -1.63
N ASP A 220 6.78 -1.78 -0.79
CA ASP A 220 5.35 -1.85 -1.07
C ASP A 220 4.85 -0.47 -1.54
N ALA A 221 3.95 -0.43 -2.54
CA ALA A 221 3.51 0.85 -3.06
C ALA A 221 2.48 1.52 -2.16
N VAL A 222 1.41 0.79 -1.81
CA VAL A 222 0.32 1.30 -0.96
C VAL A 222 -0.01 0.28 0.12
N ASP A 223 0.39 0.58 1.36
CA ASP A 223 0.01 -0.15 2.56
C ASP A 223 -1.22 0.48 3.19
N ILE A 224 -2.32 -0.27 3.24
CA ILE A 224 -3.60 0.14 3.83
C ILE A 224 -3.77 -0.62 5.14
N ASP A 225 -3.76 0.08 6.28
CA ASP A 225 -3.75 -0.51 7.62
C ASP A 225 -4.89 0.06 8.47
N VAL A 226 -5.92 -0.73 8.73
CA VAL A 226 -7.12 -0.33 9.49
C VAL A 226 -7.83 0.89 8.87
N CYS A 227 -8.06 0.87 7.57
CA CYS A 227 -8.64 1.99 6.84
C CYS A 227 -9.99 1.66 6.21
N THR A 228 -10.80 2.68 6.00
CA THR A 228 -12.09 2.57 5.30
C THR A 228 -12.22 3.61 4.19
N ASP A 229 -12.94 3.25 3.13
CA ASP A 229 -13.19 4.13 2.00
C ASP A 229 -11.89 4.64 1.36
N VAL A 230 -11.17 3.72 0.72
CA VAL A 230 -9.91 4.04 0.03
C VAL A 230 -10.07 3.80 -1.48
N LEU A 231 -9.69 4.79 -2.27
CA LEU A 231 -9.64 4.73 -3.72
C LEU A 231 -8.18 4.77 -4.21
N VAL A 232 -7.81 3.81 -5.05
CA VAL A 232 -6.55 3.84 -5.82
C VAL A 232 -6.93 3.80 -7.30
N LYS A 233 -6.74 4.91 -8.02
CA LYS A 233 -7.24 5.05 -9.39
C LYS A 233 -6.23 5.67 -10.34
N ASN A 234 -6.17 5.14 -11.57
CA ASN A 234 -5.30 5.60 -12.65
C ASN A 234 -3.80 5.63 -12.27
N CYS A 235 -3.37 4.78 -11.35
CA CYS A 235 -1.99 4.75 -10.87
C CYS A 235 -1.12 3.80 -11.71
N TYR A 236 0.15 4.16 -11.84
CA TYR A 236 1.21 3.25 -12.28
C TYR A 236 2.00 2.78 -11.06
N LEU A 237 2.01 1.46 -10.81
CA LEU A 237 2.69 0.86 -9.66
C LEU A 237 3.75 -0.14 -10.13
N GLU A 238 5.01 0.14 -9.87
CA GLU A 238 6.14 -0.77 -10.18
C GLU A 238 7.11 -0.79 -9.01
N VAL A 239 7.03 -1.85 -8.19
CA VAL A 239 7.74 -1.92 -6.92
C VAL A 239 8.32 -3.32 -6.68
N ASN A 240 9.28 -3.42 -5.78
CA ASN A 240 9.94 -4.70 -5.50
C ASN A 240 9.30 -5.48 -4.33
N ASP A 241 8.10 -5.10 -3.92
CA ASP A 241 7.26 -5.86 -3.03
C ASP A 241 5.78 -5.75 -3.48
N ASP A 242 4.81 -5.69 -2.59
CA ASP A 242 3.38 -5.69 -2.94
C ASP A 242 2.93 -4.33 -3.54
N SER A 243 2.05 -4.33 -4.55
CA SER A 243 1.47 -3.10 -5.11
C SER A 243 0.45 -2.48 -4.17
N VAL A 244 -0.61 -3.20 -3.87
CA VAL A 244 -1.59 -2.78 -2.85
C VAL A 244 -1.71 -3.90 -1.83
N VAL A 245 -1.44 -3.58 -0.58
CA VAL A 245 -1.46 -4.55 0.50
C VAL A 245 -2.29 -4.08 1.68
N LEU A 246 -3.13 -4.99 2.19
CA LEU A 246 -4.07 -4.74 3.28
C LEU A 246 -3.49 -5.32 4.57
N LYS A 247 -3.20 -4.43 5.50
CA LYS A 247 -2.70 -4.75 6.84
C LYS A 247 -3.83 -4.70 7.87
N GLY A 248 -3.57 -4.68 9.17
CA GLY A 248 -4.62 -4.57 10.19
C GLY A 248 -4.26 -5.13 11.56
N GLY A 249 -3.11 -5.79 11.68
CA GLY A 249 -2.64 -6.32 12.97
C GLY A 249 -1.96 -7.68 12.87
N LYS A 250 -1.20 -8.02 13.91
CA LYS A 250 -0.39 -9.24 14.00
C LYS A 250 -0.45 -9.85 15.38
N GLY A 251 -0.34 -11.16 15.41
CA GLY A 251 -0.19 -11.96 16.63
C GLY A 251 -1.48 -12.60 17.13
N PRO A 252 -1.38 -13.51 18.10
CA PRO A 252 -2.48 -14.40 18.50
C PRO A 252 -3.68 -13.69 19.12
N TRP A 253 -3.51 -12.47 19.60
CA TRP A 253 -4.54 -11.63 20.19
C TRP A 253 -4.85 -10.38 19.36
N ALA A 254 -4.42 -10.36 18.08
CA ALA A 254 -4.53 -9.19 17.24
C ALA A 254 -5.97 -8.68 17.07
N ASP A 255 -6.95 -9.58 17.05
CA ASP A 255 -8.38 -9.28 16.96
C ASP A 255 -8.98 -8.66 18.24
N LYS A 256 -8.21 -8.59 19.33
CA LYS A 256 -8.64 -8.01 20.62
C LYS A 256 -8.01 -6.65 20.91
N LEU A 257 -7.02 -6.25 20.15
CA LEU A 257 -6.28 -5.02 20.38
C LEU A 257 -6.93 -3.84 19.64
N SER A 258 -7.18 -2.74 20.31
CA SER A 258 -7.85 -1.55 19.76
C SER A 258 -7.04 -0.81 18.69
N GLU A 259 -5.73 -1.02 18.65
CA GLU A 259 -4.88 -0.52 17.56
C GLU A 259 -5.03 -1.29 16.25
N ASN A 260 -5.61 -2.49 16.30
CA ASN A 260 -5.87 -3.34 15.14
C ASN A 260 -7.31 -3.24 14.66
N GLY A 261 -7.57 -3.67 13.43
CA GLY A 261 -8.94 -3.63 12.91
C GLY A 261 -9.07 -4.03 11.45
N SER A 262 -10.19 -3.63 10.88
CA SER A 262 -10.58 -3.97 9.51
C SER A 262 -10.11 -2.94 8.50
N ASN A 263 -9.89 -3.43 7.25
CA ASN A 263 -9.95 -2.59 6.06
C ASN A 263 -11.28 -2.86 5.36
N GLU A 264 -12.01 -1.80 5.03
CA GLU A 264 -13.33 -1.94 4.40
C GLU A 264 -13.56 -0.94 3.28
N ARG A 265 -14.27 -1.39 2.24
CA ARG A 265 -14.63 -0.57 1.08
C ARG A 265 -13.40 0.06 0.42
N ILE A 266 -12.58 -0.82 -0.13
CA ILE A 266 -11.37 -0.44 -0.86
C ILE A 266 -11.62 -0.68 -2.36
N LEU A 267 -11.48 0.36 -3.16
CA LEU A 267 -11.64 0.30 -4.61
C LEU A 267 -10.30 0.63 -5.30
N ILE A 268 -9.80 -0.34 -6.07
CA ILE A 268 -8.55 -0.21 -6.84
C ILE A 268 -8.93 -0.41 -8.31
N GLU A 269 -8.78 0.63 -9.12
CA GLU A 269 -9.27 0.54 -10.50
C GLU A 269 -8.45 1.36 -11.50
N ASP A 270 -8.54 0.95 -12.77
CA ASP A 270 -7.94 1.66 -13.90
C ASP A 270 -6.41 1.83 -13.78
N CYS A 271 -5.72 0.90 -13.09
CA CYS A 271 -4.29 0.98 -12.83
C CYS A 271 -3.48 0.12 -13.80
N THR A 272 -2.22 0.50 -13.98
CA THR A 272 -1.21 -0.32 -14.65
C THR A 272 -0.15 -0.74 -13.65
N TYR A 273 0.10 -2.03 -13.57
CA TYR A 273 1.16 -2.57 -12.73
C TYR A 273 2.37 -2.95 -13.58
N GLY A 274 3.53 -2.44 -13.22
CA GLY A 274 4.82 -2.91 -13.70
C GLY A 274 5.16 -4.24 -13.00
N PHE A 275 6.33 -4.34 -12.38
CA PHE A 275 6.66 -5.49 -11.54
C PHE A 275 6.11 -5.31 -10.11
N CYS A 276 5.59 -6.41 -9.51
CA CYS A 276 5.25 -6.47 -8.09
C CYS A 276 5.25 -7.90 -7.53
N HIS A 277 5.31 -8.06 -6.20
CA HIS A 277 5.16 -9.37 -5.58
C HIS A 277 3.69 -9.78 -5.46
N GLY A 278 2.80 -8.90 -5.02
CA GLY A 278 1.37 -9.09 -5.01
C GLY A 278 0.66 -7.92 -5.67
N CYS A 279 -0.25 -8.20 -6.61
CA CYS A 279 -1.08 -7.14 -7.22
C CYS A 279 -2.12 -6.66 -6.20
N LEU A 280 -2.80 -7.61 -5.55
CA LEU A 280 -3.62 -7.40 -4.36
C LEU A 280 -3.20 -8.42 -3.32
N THR A 281 -2.70 -7.95 -2.19
CA THR A 281 -2.26 -8.80 -1.08
C THR A 281 -3.09 -8.54 0.17
N CYS A 282 -3.62 -9.58 0.79
CA CYS A 282 -4.19 -9.55 2.13
C CYS A 282 -3.15 -10.12 3.11
N GLY A 283 -2.68 -9.28 4.00
CA GLY A 283 -1.66 -9.68 5.00
C GLY A 283 -0.21 -9.40 4.58
N SER A 284 0.73 -10.04 5.25
CA SER A 284 0.52 -11.06 6.30
C SER A 284 -0.03 -10.48 7.61
N GLU A 285 0.32 -9.29 8.00
CA GLU A 285 -0.10 -8.61 9.24
C GLU A 285 -1.49 -7.97 9.07
N SER A 286 -2.53 -8.80 8.94
CA SER A 286 -3.91 -8.35 8.72
C SER A 286 -4.88 -9.19 9.54
N VAL A 287 -5.85 -8.54 10.16
CA VAL A 287 -6.92 -9.20 10.93
C VAL A 287 -8.17 -9.38 10.07
N HIS A 288 -8.64 -8.32 9.42
CA HIS A 288 -9.88 -8.38 8.66
C HIS A 288 -9.86 -7.47 7.43
N ASN A 289 -10.26 -8.01 6.28
CA ASN A 289 -10.46 -7.26 5.04
C ASN A 289 -11.83 -7.60 4.46
N LYS A 290 -12.63 -6.59 4.16
CA LYS A 290 -13.99 -6.75 3.64
C LYS A 290 -14.32 -5.72 2.56
N ASN A 291 -15.06 -6.13 1.54
CA ASN A 291 -15.50 -5.24 0.45
C ASN A 291 -14.34 -4.61 -0.30
N ILE A 292 -13.52 -5.47 -0.91
CA ILE A 292 -12.35 -5.07 -1.69
C ILE A 292 -12.63 -5.33 -3.17
N ILE A 293 -12.43 -4.34 -4.02
CA ILE A 293 -12.54 -4.47 -5.47
C ILE A 293 -11.20 -4.11 -6.11
N LEU A 294 -10.66 -5.03 -6.91
CA LEU A 294 -9.55 -4.80 -7.83
C LEU A 294 -10.10 -4.98 -9.24
N ARG A 295 -10.16 -3.91 -10.04
CA ARG A 295 -10.76 -3.99 -11.37
C ARG A 295 -10.08 -3.13 -12.44
N ARG A 296 -10.19 -3.60 -13.70
CA ARG A 296 -9.64 -2.92 -14.88
C ARG A 296 -8.15 -2.64 -14.72
N ILE A 297 -7.40 -3.70 -14.43
CA ILE A 297 -5.96 -3.64 -14.21
C ILE A 297 -5.21 -4.30 -15.36
N ASN A 298 -4.17 -3.62 -15.86
CA ASN A 298 -3.21 -4.20 -16.79
C ASN A 298 -1.91 -4.51 -16.03
N ILE A 299 -1.50 -5.78 -16.02
CA ILE A 299 -0.31 -6.24 -15.31
C ILE A 299 0.78 -6.59 -16.31
N LYS A 300 1.87 -5.80 -16.33
CA LYS A 300 3.04 -6.11 -17.18
C LYS A 300 3.76 -7.36 -16.65
N GLU A 301 4.04 -7.38 -15.33
CA GLU A 301 4.68 -8.49 -14.66
C GLU A 301 4.31 -8.50 -13.17
N GLY A 302 3.81 -9.62 -12.65
CA GLY A 302 3.48 -9.77 -11.24
C GLY A 302 3.84 -11.16 -10.72
N LYS A 303 4.13 -11.30 -9.43
CA LYS A 303 4.27 -12.64 -8.86
C LYS A 303 2.92 -13.27 -8.49
N ASN A 304 2.02 -12.50 -7.88
CA ASN A 304 0.71 -13.02 -7.49
C ASN A 304 -0.38 -12.01 -7.86
N LEU A 305 -1.45 -12.43 -8.54
CA LEU A 305 -2.59 -11.57 -8.81
C LEU A 305 -3.39 -11.32 -7.52
N LEU A 306 -3.90 -12.40 -6.90
CA LEU A 306 -4.51 -12.34 -5.57
C LEU A 306 -3.70 -13.20 -4.61
N TRP A 307 -3.21 -12.57 -3.54
CA TRP A 307 -2.39 -13.23 -2.54
C TRP A 307 -3.01 -13.10 -1.15
N LEU A 308 -3.46 -14.22 -0.60
CA LEU A 308 -3.98 -14.31 0.76
C LEU A 308 -2.91 -14.96 1.65
N LYS A 309 -2.20 -14.14 2.42
CA LYS A 309 -1.14 -14.60 3.33
C LYS A 309 -1.76 -14.99 4.67
N MET A 310 -1.92 -16.30 4.92
CA MET A 310 -2.60 -16.83 6.09
C MET A 310 -1.58 -17.13 7.21
N ARG A 311 -1.53 -16.30 8.23
CA ARG A 311 -0.59 -16.46 9.36
C ARG A 311 -1.09 -17.48 10.39
N PRO A 312 -0.22 -18.41 10.85
CA PRO A 312 -0.61 -19.36 11.90
C PRO A 312 -0.80 -18.71 13.29
N ASP A 313 -0.26 -17.53 13.50
CA ASP A 313 -0.28 -16.83 14.79
C ASP A 313 -1.32 -15.69 14.87
N THR A 314 -2.09 -15.46 13.82
CA THR A 314 -2.99 -14.29 13.76
C THR A 314 -4.39 -14.75 13.33
N PRO A 315 -5.44 -14.46 14.08
CA PRO A 315 -6.81 -14.68 13.61
C PRO A 315 -7.11 -13.73 12.44
N GLN A 316 -7.39 -14.29 11.26
CA GLN A 316 -7.56 -13.52 10.03
C GLN A 316 -8.90 -13.84 9.37
N LYS A 317 -9.54 -12.81 8.80
CA LYS A 317 -10.75 -12.95 8.01
C LYS A 317 -10.67 -12.10 6.75
N TYR A 318 -10.71 -12.74 5.57
CA TYR A 318 -10.70 -12.07 4.27
C TYR A 318 -11.97 -12.43 3.53
N GLU A 319 -12.83 -11.45 3.29
CA GLU A 319 -14.15 -11.72 2.75
C GLU A 319 -14.65 -10.63 1.80
N TYR A 320 -15.56 -11.03 0.90
CA TYR A 320 -16.15 -10.12 -0.07
C TYR A 320 -15.11 -9.40 -0.92
N ILE A 321 -14.26 -10.18 -1.60
CA ILE A 321 -13.21 -9.66 -2.49
C ILE A 321 -13.60 -9.95 -3.94
N LEU A 322 -13.58 -8.92 -4.78
CA LEU A 322 -13.81 -9.02 -6.20
C LEU A 322 -12.54 -8.64 -6.97
N VAL A 323 -12.08 -9.54 -7.84
CA VAL A 323 -11.01 -9.28 -8.81
C VAL A 323 -11.61 -9.44 -10.19
N GLU A 324 -11.70 -8.35 -10.95
CA GLU A 324 -12.38 -8.39 -12.25
C GLU A 324 -11.71 -7.53 -13.33
N ASP A 325 -11.94 -7.91 -14.59
CA ASP A 325 -11.43 -7.18 -15.76
C ASP A 325 -9.90 -7.02 -15.71
N ILE A 326 -9.19 -8.13 -15.55
CA ILE A 326 -7.72 -8.15 -15.40
C ILE A 326 -7.09 -8.72 -16.67
N THR A 327 -6.01 -8.07 -17.13
CA THR A 327 -5.17 -8.57 -18.22
C THR A 327 -3.69 -8.55 -17.84
N GLY A 328 -2.90 -9.45 -18.42
CA GLY A 328 -1.45 -9.41 -18.32
C GLY A 328 -0.77 -10.69 -17.86
N ASN A 329 0.35 -10.54 -17.12
CA ASN A 329 1.25 -11.65 -16.78
C ASN A 329 1.52 -11.74 -15.29
N VAL A 330 1.35 -12.95 -14.71
CA VAL A 330 1.66 -13.22 -13.30
C VAL A 330 2.35 -14.57 -13.13
N GLN A 331 3.04 -14.78 -12.03
CA GLN A 331 3.54 -16.13 -11.71
C GLN A 331 2.42 -17.02 -11.16
N ASN A 332 1.60 -16.49 -10.24
CA ASN A 332 0.44 -17.19 -9.69
C ASN A 332 -0.81 -16.34 -9.85
N CYS A 333 -1.92 -16.95 -10.33
CA CYS A 333 -3.20 -16.27 -10.40
C CYS A 333 -3.83 -16.15 -9.00
N LEU A 334 -4.07 -17.25 -8.31
CA LEU A 334 -4.48 -17.28 -6.91
C LEU A 334 -3.41 -17.94 -6.06
N ASN A 335 -2.98 -17.26 -4.99
CA ASN A 335 -2.01 -17.81 -4.05
C ASN A 335 -2.54 -17.74 -2.61
N ILE A 336 -2.75 -18.91 -1.98
CA ILE A 336 -3.20 -19.03 -0.59
C ILE A 336 -2.34 -20.09 0.09
N ALA A 337 -1.57 -19.69 1.10
CA ALA A 337 -0.73 -20.62 1.84
C ALA A 337 -0.47 -20.10 3.26
N PRO A 338 -0.15 -21.01 4.20
CA PRO A 338 0.35 -20.60 5.51
C PRO A 338 1.58 -19.69 5.38
N TRP A 339 1.53 -18.53 6.02
CA TRP A 339 2.63 -17.58 6.07
C TRP A 339 3.35 -17.70 7.40
N THR A 340 4.48 -18.37 7.41
CA THR A 340 5.21 -18.74 8.64
C THR A 340 6.40 -17.84 8.95
N GLN A 341 6.67 -16.82 8.14
CA GLN A 341 7.78 -15.92 8.37
C GLN A 341 7.56 -15.09 9.64
N PHE A 342 8.48 -15.21 10.59
CA PHE A 342 8.45 -14.47 11.86
C PHE A 342 7.13 -14.59 12.63
N TYR A 343 6.49 -15.77 12.59
CA TYR A 343 5.30 -16.02 13.41
C TYR A 343 5.69 -16.31 14.87
N ASP A 344 4.82 -15.87 15.78
CA ASP A 344 4.99 -16.08 17.21
C ASP A 344 3.64 -16.22 17.88
N LEU A 345 3.39 -17.37 18.48
CA LEU A 345 2.15 -17.67 19.19
C LEU A 345 2.07 -17.01 20.58
N LYS A 346 3.15 -16.38 21.08
CA LYS A 346 3.20 -15.68 22.38
C LYS A 346 2.57 -16.52 23.49
N ASP A 347 3.01 -17.79 23.61
CA ASP A 347 2.54 -18.79 24.58
C ASP A 347 1.06 -19.24 24.42
N ARG A 348 0.37 -18.84 23.36
CA ARG A 348 -0.95 -19.37 23.03
C ARG A 348 -0.84 -20.84 22.63
N LYS A 349 -1.61 -21.72 23.31
CA LYS A 349 -1.52 -23.19 23.10
C LYS A 349 -2.24 -23.67 21.85
N ASP A 350 -3.23 -22.90 21.38
CA ASP A 350 -4.01 -23.21 20.17
C ASP A 350 -3.64 -22.25 19.05
N THR A 351 -3.66 -22.72 17.83
CA THR A 351 -3.48 -21.91 16.63
C THR A 351 -4.79 -21.18 16.32
N PRO A 352 -4.78 -19.86 16.12
CA PRO A 352 -5.96 -19.13 15.67
C PRO A 352 -6.46 -19.67 14.32
N LEU A 353 -7.77 -19.92 14.20
CA LEU A 353 -8.37 -20.30 12.93
C LEU A 353 -8.66 -19.06 12.09
N SER A 354 -8.19 -19.07 10.85
CA SER A 354 -8.46 -18.01 9.87
C SER A 354 -9.53 -18.43 8.86
N TYR A 355 -10.16 -17.43 8.22
CA TYR A 355 -11.22 -17.66 7.25
C TYR A 355 -11.01 -16.81 6.01
N SER A 356 -11.35 -17.36 4.84
CA SER A 356 -11.54 -16.57 3.64
C SER A 356 -12.77 -17.05 2.88
N ASN A 357 -13.67 -16.12 2.57
CA ASN A 357 -14.93 -16.47 1.91
C ASN A 357 -15.45 -15.34 1.00
N ASN A 358 -16.42 -15.68 0.14
CA ASN A 358 -17.02 -14.75 -0.80
C ASN A 358 -15.97 -14.06 -1.69
N ILE A 359 -15.11 -14.87 -2.33
CA ILE A 359 -14.08 -14.38 -3.24
C ILE A 359 -14.53 -14.62 -4.69
N THR A 360 -14.65 -13.55 -5.46
CA THR A 360 -15.01 -13.64 -6.87
C THR A 360 -13.85 -13.18 -7.75
N MET A 361 -13.50 -14.00 -8.73
CA MET A 361 -12.58 -13.66 -9.81
C MET A 361 -13.31 -13.80 -11.14
N ARG A 362 -13.43 -12.70 -11.91
CA ARG A 362 -14.19 -12.74 -13.16
C ARG A 362 -13.59 -11.86 -14.26
N ASN A 363 -13.89 -12.24 -15.53
CA ASN A 363 -13.44 -11.50 -16.71
C ASN A 363 -11.91 -11.32 -16.70
N ILE A 364 -11.15 -12.39 -16.52
CA ILE A 364 -9.69 -12.35 -16.43
C ILE A 364 -9.08 -13.03 -17.64
N ASP A 365 -8.15 -12.36 -18.30
CA ASP A 365 -7.36 -12.87 -19.44
C ASP A 365 -5.87 -12.70 -19.14
N ILE A 366 -5.20 -13.76 -18.68
CA ILE A 366 -3.83 -13.70 -18.20
C ILE A 366 -2.97 -14.89 -18.63
N ASP A 367 -1.65 -14.63 -18.70
CA ASP A 367 -0.62 -15.66 -18.70
C ASP A 367 -0.10 -15.89 -17.28
N CYS A 368 0.07 -17.17 -16.88
CA CYS A 368 0.67 -17.44 -15.56
C CYS A 368 1.49 -18.74 -15.55
N ASN A 369 2.34 -18.88 -14.53
CA ASN A 369 3.01 -20.18 -14.29
C ASN A 369 2.08 -21.15 -13.57
N VAL A 370 1.38 -20.69 -12.54
CA VAL A 370 0.46 -21.51 -11.74
C VAL A 370 -0.88 -20.78 -11.62
N PHE A 371 -1.96 -21.44 -12.05
CA PHE A 371 -3.30 -20.87 -11.93
C PHE A 371 -3.80 -20.90 -10.48
N PHE A 372 -3.69 -22.05 -9.83
CA PHE A 372 -4.25 -22.32 -8.51
C PHE A 372 -3.15 -22.80 -7.56
N ASN A 373 -2.53 -21.88 -6.83
CA ASN A 373 -1.52 -22.18 -5.81
C ASN A 373 -2.13 -22.10 -4.41
N VAL A 374 -3.14 -22.94 -4.16
CA VAL A 374 -3.83 -23.02 -2.88
C VAL A 374 -3.36 -24.25 -2.12
N LYS A 375 -2.90 -24.06 -0.89
CA LYS A 375 -2.43 -25.13 -0.01
C LYS A 375 -3.54 -25.55 0.95
N LYS A 376 -3.74 -26.86 1.12
CA LYS A 376 -4.59 -27.36 2.20
C LYS A 376 -3.91 -27.12 3.55
N SER A 377 -4.67 -26.64 4.53
CA SER A 377 -4.17 -26.38 5.89
C SER A 377 -5.30 -26.48 6.89
N ASP A 378 -4.98 -26.92 8.10
CA ASP A 378 -5.92 -26.92 9.24
C ASP A 378 -5.99 -25.53 9.93
N GLN A 379 -5.19 -24.57 9.48
CA GLN A 379 -5.11 -23.23 10.05
C GLN A 379 -6.13 -22.25 9.48
N TYR A 380 -6.77 -22.59 8.36
CA TYR A 380 -7.80 -21.76 7.74
C TYR A 380 -8.89 -22.57 7.07
N LYS A 381 -10.04 -21.96 6.91
CA LYS A 381 -11.17 -22.45 6.11
C LYS A 381 -11.43 -21.50 4.95
N LEU A 382 -11.64 -22.07 3.78
CA LEU A 382 -11.94 -21.36 2.55
C LEU A 382 -13.33 -21.79 2.07
N SER A 383 -14.22 -20.83 1.77
CA SER A 383 -15.55 -21.12 1.25
C SER A 383 -16.08 -20.05 0.29
N ASP A 384 -17.05 -20.45 -0.52
CA ASP A 384 -17.82 -19.53 -1.38
C ASP A 384 -16.92 -18.77 -2.37
N PHE A 385 -16.07 -19.49 -3.11
CA PHE A 385 -15.29 -18.91 -4.20
C PHE A 385 -16.03 -19.06 -5.52
N CYS A 386 -15.98 -18.02 -6.36
CA CYS A 386 -16.57 -18.02 -7.69
C CYS A 386 -15.56 -17.54 -8.73
N PHE A 387 -15.28 -18.40 -9.73
CA PHE A 387 -14.50 -18.04 -10.90
C PHE A 387 -15.42 -18.01 -12.12
N GLU A 388 -15.43 -16.90 -12.84
CA GLU A 388 -16.37 -16.67 -13.94
C GLU A 388 -15.67 -15.99 -15.13
N ASN A 389 -15.86 -16.56 -16.33
CA ASN A 389 -15.32 -15.99 -17.57
C ASN A 389 -13.79 -15.77 -17.51
N LEU A 390 -13.04 -16.79 -17.15
CA LEU A 390 -11.57 -16.72 -17.12
C LEU A 390 -10.99 -17.38 -18.37
N THR A 391 -10.01 -16.70 -18.98
CA THR A 391 -9.12 -17.27 -19.99
C THR A 391 -7.70 -17.21 -19.44
N VAL A 392 -7.16 -18.36 -19.08
CA VAL A 392 -5.85 -18.45 -18.41
C VAL A 392 -4.95 -19.37 -19.21
N ARG A 393 -3.78 -18.86 -19.59
CA ARG A 393 -2.70 -19.66 -20.19
C ARG A 393 -1.70 -20.01 -19.08
N ALA A 394 -1.74 -21.25 -18.57
CA ALA A 394 -1.02 -21.63 -17.37
C ALA A 394 -0.09 -22.82 -17.63
N LYS A 395 1.18 -22.76 -17.17
CA LYS A 395 2.07 -23.94 -17.19
C LYS A 395 1.58 -25.04 -16.24
N LYS A 396 0.89 -24.64 -15.14
CA LYS A 396 0.26 -25.55 -14.16
C LYS A 396 -1.17 -25.07 -13.92
N GLY A 397 -2.13 -25.68 -14.61
CA GLY A 397 -3.55 -25.27 -14.56
C GLY A 397 -4.43 -26.13 -13.64
N LYS A 398 -3.87 -27.13 -12.93
CA LYS A 398 -4.67 -28.01 -12.07
C LYS A 398 -5.32 -27.25 -10.93
N VAL A 399 -6.62 -27.47 -10.73
CA VAL A 399 -7.42 -26.93 -9.64
C VAL A 399 -7.87 -28.08 -8.74
N ASP A 400 -7.59 -27.98 -7.45
CA ASP A 400 -8.14 -28.90 -6.45
C ASP A 400 -9.33 -28.20 -5.77
N GLN A 401 -10.53 -28.47 -6.28
CA GLN A 401 -11.75 -27.88 -5.77
C GLN A 401 -12.10 -28.33 -4.34
N SER A 402 -11.56 -29.47 -3.88
CA SER A 402 -11.85 -30.01 -2.55
C SER A 402 -11.27 -29.17 -1.38
N ILE A 403 -10.41 -28.21 -1.69
CA ILE A 403 -9.80 -27.33 -0.68
C ILE A 403 -10.73 -26.19 -0.28
N ILE A 404 -11.71 -25.86 -1.12
CA ILE A 404 -12.61 -24.70 -0.94
C ILE A 404 -14.05 -25.23 -0.91
N ASP A 405 -14.75 -25.00 0.18
CA ASP A 405 -16.17 -25.32 0.29
C ASP A 405 -17.00 -24.38 -0.60
N SER A 406 -18.02 -24.93 -1.32
CA SER A 406 -18.88 -24.13 -2.22
C SER A 406 -18.07 -23.36 -3.29
N PHE A 407 -17.19 -24.04 -4.00
CA PHE A 407 -16.41 -23.46 -5.08
C PHE A 407 -17.10 -23.62 -6.44
N VAL A 408 -17.37 -22.53 -7.12
CA VAL A 408 -18.05 -22.49 -8.42
C VAL A 408 -17.08 -22.01 -9.52
N MET A 409 -17.06 -22.72 -10.64
CA MET A 409 -16.29 -22.36 -11.83
C MET A 409 -17.21 -22.33 -13.06
N ASN A 410 -17.48 -21.14 -13.62
CA ASN A 410 -18.32 -20.92 -14.77
C ASN A 410 -17.51 -20.35 -15.94
N ASN A 411 -17.53 -21.00 -17.11
CA ASN A 411 -16.82 -20.54 -18.30
C ASN A 411 -15.33 -20.24 -18.03
N VAL A 412 -14.62 -21.15 -17.38
CA VAL A 412 -13.19 -21.07 -17.08
C VAL A 412 -12.41 -21.91 -18.07
N LYS A 413 -11.60 -21.27 -18.89
CA LYS A 413 -10.73 -21.90 -19.90
C LYS A 413 -9.29 -21.84 -19.41
N ILE A 414 -8.68 -23.01 -19.17
CA ILE A 414 -7.30 -23.13 -18.76
C ILE A 414 -6.54 -23.85 -19.88
N ASN A 415 -5.73 -23.10 -20.60
CA ASN A 415 -4.88 -23.60 -21.68
C ASN A 415 -3.47 -23.84 -21.12
N GLN A 416 -2.83 -24.95 -21.55
CA GLN A 416 -1.46 -25.30 -21.19
C GLN A 416 -0.49 -25.01 -22.33
#